data_c8205e9126a5f3813a673774236329f4
#
_entry.id   c8205e9126a5f3813a673774236329f4
#
_cell.length_a   1.000
_cell.length_b   1.000
_cell.length_c   1.000
_cell.angle_alpha   90.00
_cell.angle_beta   90.00
_cell.angle_gamma   90.00
#
_symmetry.space_group_name_H-M   'P 1'
#
loop_
_entity.id
_entity.type
_entity.pdbx_description
1 polymer ?
#
loop_
_entity_poly.entity_id
_entity_poly.type
_entity_poly.pdbx_seq_one_letter_code
_entity_poly.pdbx_strand_id
1 'polypeptide(L)'
;SIDGSFERMTPVIRASQDAGIAYRGYVSTAFWCPYDGKVSPEKAADVIERLADMGVTDVSIGDTIGKAKPDEVRALLDVVLKRVEAGRLAMHYHDTFGRAADNVLASWDYGITIYDACTGGIGGCPYAPGAAGNVATSTVVKTLRAAGADVPLDLLAIERAKNEIIGYLGTQRQPDPMPTEQPR
;
A
#
# COMPACT_ATOMS: atom_id res chain seq x y z
N SER A 1 -13.73 -1.62 16.82
CA SER A 1 -12.56 -0.86 17.33
C SER A 1 -11.26 -1.51 16.87
N ILE A 2 -10.16 -0.77 16.89
CA ILE A 2 -8.82 -1.27 16.61
C ILE A 2 -8.48 -2.42 17.58
N ASP A 3 -8.73 -2.25 18.86
CA ASP A 3 -8.46 -3.29 19.86
C ASP A 3 -9.23 -4.59 19.59
N GLY A 4 -10.52 -4.50 19.26
CA GLY A 4 -11.29 -5.68 18.88
C GLY A 4 -10.78 -6.36 17.58
N SER A 5 -10.08 -5.63 16.72
CA SER A 5 -9.39 -6.24 15.56
C SER A 5 -8.16 -7.03 16.00
N PHE A 6 -7.37 -6.47 16.90
CA PHE A 6 -6.22 -7.16 17.49
C PHE A 6 -6.63 -8.42 18.27
N GLU A 7 -7.69 -8.35 19.06
CA GLU A 7 -8.24 -9.52 19.76
C GLU A 7 -8.61 -10.65 18.81
N ARG A 8 -9.28 -10.32 17.68
CA ARG A 8 -9.67 -11.32 16.67
C ARG A 8 -8.47 -11.88 15.89
N MET A 9 -7.43 -11.08 15.64
CA MET A 9 -6.23 -11.54 14.94
C MET A 9 -5.34 -12.43 15.80
N THR A 10 -5.29 -12.20 17.13
CA THR A 10 -4.40 -12.92 18.04
C THR A 10 -4.44 -14.44 17.90
N PRO A 11 -5.60 -15.14 17.87
CA PRO A 11 -5.61 -16.60 17.72
C PRO A 11 -5.09 -17.07 16.35
N VAL A 12 -5.33 -16.30 15.28
CA VAL A 12 -4.83 -16.63 13.94
C VAL A 12 -3.30 -16.49 13.91
N ILE A 13 -2.78 -15.42 14.47
CA ILE A 13 -1.34 -15.17 14.58
C ILE A 13 -0.65 -16.28 15.36
N ARG A 14 -1.18 -16.67 16.51
CA ARG A 14 -0.65 -17.79 17.30
C ARG A 14 -0.64 -19.11 16.53
N ALA A 15 -1.74 -19.44 15.86
CA ALA A 15 -1.80 -20.64 15.04
C ALA A 15 -0.78 -20.64 13.90
N SER A 16 -0.53 -19.48 13.28
CA SER A 16 0.49 -19.35 12.23
C SER A 16 1.91 -19.54 12.80
N GLN A 17 2.17 -18.97 13.98
CA GLN A 17 3.45 -19.14 14.69
C GLN A 17 3.71 -20.60 15.06
N ASP A 18 2.71 -21.26 15.64
CA ASP A 18 2.78 -22.68 16.03
C ASP A 18 3.01 -23.59 14.83
N ALA A 19 2.47 -23.23 13.67
CA ALA A 19 2.64 -23.95 12.41
C ALA A 19 3.93 -23.56 11.63
N GLY A 20 4.69 -22.59 12.09
CA GLY A 20 5.88 -22.08 11.38
C GLY A 20 5.55 -21.39 10.05
N ILE A 21 4.35 -20.85 9.89
CA ILE A 21 3.89 -20.17 8.68
C ILE A 21 4.21 -18.67 8.80
N ALA A 22 4.93 -18.12 7.80
CA ALA A 22 5.15 -16.69 7.69
C ALA A 22 3.82 -15.97 7.38
N TYR A 23 3.59 -14.82 8.01
CA TYR A 23 2.38 -14.03 7.83
C TYR A 23 2.69 -12.55 7.85
N ARG A 24 1.93 -11.79 7.07
CA ARG A 24 2.05 -10.34 6.91
C ARG A 24 0.88 -9.62 7.57
N GLY A 25 1.17 -8.48 8.21
CA GLY A 25 0.15 -7.57 8.71
C GLY A 25 -0.19 -6.48 7.69
N TYR A 26 -1.46 -6.04 7.65
CA TYR A 26 -1.89 -4.92 6.81
C TYR A 26 -2.52 -3.83 7.67
N VAL A 27 -2.06 -2.59 7.48
CA VAL A 27 -2.65 -1.39 8.07
C VAL A 27 -3.32 -0.59 6.96
N SER A 28 -4.61 -0.79 6.77
CA SER A 28 -5.40 -0.03 5.82
C SER A 28 -5.66 1.39 6.32
N THR A 29 -5.92 2.33 5.40
CA THR A 29 -6.24 3.72 5.73
C THR A 29 -5.20 4.43 6.60
N ALA A 30 -3.91 4.11 6.41
CA ALA A 30 -2.83 4.65 7.22
C ALA A 30 -2.65 6.17 7.09
N PHE A 31 -3.12 6.77 6.00
CA PHE A 31 -3.01 8.20 5.70
C PHE A 31 -4.36 8.91 5.74
N TRP A 32 -5.36 8.31 5.10
CA TRP A 32 -6.71 8.86 4.98
C TRP A 32 -7.75 7.75 5.11
N CYS A 33 -8.69 7.96 6.03
CA CYS A 33 -9.87 7.11 6.19
C CYS A 33 -11.05 7.75 5.42
N PRO A 34 -11.84 6.99 4.64
CA PRO A 34 -12.99 7.52 3.92
C PRO A 34 -14.10 8.02 4.86
N TYR A 35 -14.09 7.60 6.12
CA TYR A 35 -15.10 7.96 7.12
C TYR A 35 -14.60 9.02 8.11
N ASP A 36 -13.36 8.88 8.61
CA ASP A 36 -12.80 9.72 9.68
C ASP A 36 -11.88 10.83 9.15
N GLY A 37 -11.60 10.85 7.83
CA GLY A 37 -10.71 11.84 7.23
C GLY A 37 -9.23 11.53 7.45
N LYS A 38 -8.43 12.55 7.67
CA LYS A 38 -6.97 12.43 7.79
C LYS A 38 -6.57 11.67 9.07
N VAL A 39 -5.66 10.71 8.93
CA VAL A 39 -5.09 9.94 10.04
C VAL A 39 -3.74 10.56 10.41
N SER A 40 -3.48 10.76 11.71
CA SER A 40 -2.19 11.26 12.15
C SER A 40 -1.09 10.21 12.02
N PRO A 41 0.15 10.61 11.71
CA PRO A 41 1.30 9.71 11.64
C PRO A 41 1.49 8.88 12.92
N GLU A 42 1.29 9.48 14.09
CA GLU A 42 1.45 8.83 15.38
C GLU A 42 0.42 7.70 15.55
N LYS A 43 -0.85 7.97 15.23
CA LYS A 43 -1.92 6.96 15.34
C LYS A 43 -1.68 5.79 14.39
N ALA A 44 -1.22 6.05 13.17
CA ALA A 44 -0.86 4.99 12.23
C ALA A 44 0.37 4.20 12.73
N ALA A 45 1.39 4.89 13.22
CA ALA A 45 2.60 4.27 13.75
C ALA A 45 2.32 3.38 14.97
N ASP A 46 1.41 3.77 15.87
CA ASP A 46 1.01 2.95 17.02
C ASP A 46 0.40 1.60 16.57
N VAL A 47 -0.41 1.61 15.52
CA VAL A 47 -1.01 0.38 14.97
C VAL A 47 0.04 -0.48 14.26
N ILE A 48 0.95 0.14 13.49
CA ILE A 48 2.04 -0.54 12.79
C ILE A 48 2.98 -1.22 13.79
N GLU A 49 3.40 -0.52 14.83
CA GLU A 49 4.26 -1.05 15.89
C GLU A 49 3.59 -2.24 16.60
N ARG A 50 2.33 -2.11 16.99
CA ARG A 50 1.58 -3.22 17.61
C ARG A 50 1.52 -4.48 16.74
N LEU A 51 1.32 -4.32 15.42
CA LEU A 51 1.39 -5.47 14.48
C LEU A 51 2.79 -6.06 14.41
N ALA A 52 3.82 -5.21 14.35
CA ALA A 52 5.21 -5.67 14.34
C ALA A 52 5.56 -6.44 15.61
N ASP A 53 5.09 -5.99 16.78
CA ASP A 53 5.27 -6.64 18.09
C ASP A 53 4.55 -8.00 18.20
N MET A 54 3.48 -8.19 17.43
CA MET A 54 2.84 -9.50 17.34
C MET A 54 3.64 -10.53 16.53
N GLY A 55 4.80 -10.15 15.98
CA GLY A 55 5.71 -11.05 15.29
C GLY A 55 5.38 -11.32 13.84
N VAL A 56 4.60 -10.43 13.17
CA VAL A 56 4.41 -10.52 11.72
C VAL A 56 5.75 -10.36 10.99
N THR A 57 5.91 -11.01 9.84
CA THR A 57 7.13 -10.92 9.03
C THR A 57 7.41 -9.49 8.60
N ASP A 58 6.39 -8.84 8.07
CA ASP A 58 6.40 -7.44 7.69
C ASP A 58 5.01 -6.82 7.79
N VAL A 59 4.93 -5.48 7.81
CA VAL A 59 3.69 -4.71 7.85
C VAL A 59 3.54 -3.90 6.57
N SER A 60 2.46 -4.15 5.84
CA SER A 60 2.08 -3.38 4.66
C SER A 60 1.23 -2.16 5.05
N ILE A 61 1.70 -0.98 4.70
CA ILE A 61 1.10 0.32 5.02
C ILE A 61 0.29 0.80 3.82
N GLY A 62 -1.04 0.87 3.98
CA GLY A 62 -1.97 1.12 2.90
C GLY A 62 -2.45 2.57 2.76
N ASP A 63 -2.22 3.17 1.59
CA ASP A 63 -2.95 4.33 1.11
C ASP A 63 -4.22 3.86 0.39
N THR A 64 -5.19 3.41 1.18
CA THR A 64 -6.37 2.66 0.73
C THR A 64 -7.24 3.41 -0.28
N ILE A 65 -7.29 4.73 -0.19
CA ILE A 65 -8.08 5.56 -1.10
C ILE A 65 -7.21 6.35 -2.09
N GLY A 66 -5.90 6.17 -2.08
CA GLY A 66 -4.95 6.82 -2.99
C GLY A 66 -4.79 8.32 -2.77
N LYS A 67 -5.14 8.83 -1.58
CA LYS A 67 -5.17 10.27 -1.29
C LYS A 67 -3.88 10.80 -0.68
N ALA A 68 -2.98 9.94 -0.23
CA ALA A 68 -1.72 10.35 0.37
C ALA A 68 -0.88 11.21 -0.60
N LYS A 69 -0.18 12.18 -0.01
CA LYS A 69 0.81 13.02 -0.69
C LYS A 69 2.22 12.62 -0.24
N PRO A 70 3.26 12.87 -1.04
CA PRO A 70 4.64 12.53 -0.67
C PRO A 70 5.08 13.04 0.71
N ASP A 71 4.68 14.26 1.08
CA ASP A 71 5.02 14.82 2.39
C ASP A 71 4.31 14.11 3.54
N GLU A 72 3.11 13.57 3.30
CA GLU A 72 2.39 12.74 4.29
C GLU A 72 3.05 11.38 4.46
N VAL A 73 3.58 10.81 3.35
CA VAL A 73 4.38 9.58 3.38
C VAL A 73 5.64 9.80 4.22
N ARG A 74 6.38 10.88 3.95
CA ARG A 74 7.58 11.25 4.72
C ARG A 74 7.25 11.44 6.20
N ALA A 75 6.20 12.19 6.51
CA ALA A 75 5.78 12.44 7.88
C ALA A 75 5.43 11.15 8.65
N LEU A 76 4.81 10.18 8.01
CA LEU A 76 4.55 8.87 8.64
C LEU A 76 5.85 8.10 8.84
N LEU A 77 6.73 8.05 7.82
CA LEU A 77 8.00 7.32 7.90
C LEU A 77 8.96 7.93 8.92
N ASP A 78 8.96 9.27 9.12
CA ASP A 78 9.70 9.95 10.18
C ASP A 78 9.33 9.47 11.59
N VAL A 79 8.10 9.03 11.77
CA VAL A 79 7.61 8.51 13.07
C VAL A 79 7.83 7.00 13.17
N VAL A 80 7.40 6.24 12.15
CA VAL A 80 7.38 4.78 12.22
C VAL A 80 8.78 4.16 12.22
N LEU A 81 9.73 4.75 11.50
CA LEU A 81 11.11 4.23 11.44
C LEU A 81 11.92 4.41 12.73
N LYS A 82 11.40 5.17 13.69
CA LYS A 82 11.96 5.21 15.06
C LYS A 82 11.55 3.98 15.89
N ARG A 83 10.60 3.19 15.42
CA ARG A 83 9.97 2.08 16.14
C ARG A 83 10.08 0.74 15.42
N VAL A 84 10.05 0.76 14.08
CA VAL A 84 10.08 -0.44 13.23
C VAL A 84 11.10 -0.24 12.12
N GLU A 85 11.95 -1.25 11.89
CA GLU A 85 12.98 -1.21 10.85
C GLU A 85 12.38 -1.19 9.43
N ALA A 86 13.00 -0.44 8.51
CA ALA A 86 12.54 -0.29 7.13
C ALA A 86 12.35 -1.63 6.40
N GLY A 87 13.22 -2.61 6.65
CA GLY A 87 13.14 -3.95 6.06
C GLY A 87 11.92 -4.77 6.48
N ARG A 88 11.19 -4.32 7.50
CA ARG A 88 9.93 -4.91 7.98
C ARG A 88 8.69 -4.12 7.56
N LEU A 89 8.86 -3.14 6.69
CA LEU A 89 7.76 -2.31 6.18
C LEU A 89 7.60 -2.52 4.68
N ALA A 90 6.35 -2.63 4.24
CA ALA A 90 5.95 -2.62 2.85
C ALA A 90 4.99 -1.45 2.60
N MET A 91 4.99 -0.90 1.39
CA MET A 91 4.05 0.15 1.01
C MET A 91 3.03 -0.37 0.00
N HIS A 92 1.77 -0.01 0.22
CA HIS A 92 0.65 -0.37 -0.62
C HIS A 92 -0.09 0.89 -1.05
N TYR A 93 0.17 1.35 -2.28
CA TYR A 93 -0.41 2.58 -2.80
C TYR A 93 -1.53 2.31 -3.79
N HIS A 94 -2.61 3.08 -3.68
CA HIS A 94 -3.59 3.26 -4.74
C HIS A 94 -3.26 4.50 -5.57
N ASP A 95 -3.55 4.43 -6.87
CA ASP A 95 -3.23 5.51 -7.81
C ASP A 95 -4.47 6.34 -8.22
N THR A 96 -5.46 6.39 -7.33
CA THR A 96 -6.73 7.09 -7.54
C THR A 96 -6.55 8.54 -7.97
N PHE A 97 -5.56 9.22 -7.41
CA PHE A 97 -5.26 10.63 -7.70
C PHE A 97 -3.96 10.81 -8.50
N GLY A 98 -3.40 9.76 -9.10
CA GLY A 98 -2.18 9.82 -9.89
C GLY A 98 -0.93 10.16 -9.09
N ARG A 99 -0.89 9.81 -7.79
CA ARG A 99 0.21 10.17 -6.86
C ARG A 99 1.09 9.00 -6.46
N ALA A 100 0.71 7.78 -6.86
CA ALA A 100 1.39 6.59 -6.37
C ALA A 100 2.87 6.56 -6.75
N ALA A 101 3.26 7.00 -7.95
CA ALA A 101 4.67 7.06 -8.36
C ALA A 101 5.48 7.99 -7.46
N ASP A 102 4.96 9.18 -7.15
CA ASP A 102 5.63 10.14 -6.26
C ASP A 102 5.73 9.63 -4.83
N ASN A 103 4.69 8.91 -4.37
CA ASN A 103 4.68 8.28 -3.04
C ASN A 103 5.67 7.11 -2.96
N VAL A 104 5.84 6.34 -4.05
CA VAL A 104 6.90 5.31 -4.16
C VAL A 104 8.27 5.95 -4.00
N LEU A 105 8.57 7.04 -4.70
CA LEU A 105 9.85 7.75 -4.56
C LEU A 105 10.04 8.28 -3.14
N ALA A 106 9.02 8.91 -2.56
CA ALA A 106 9.09 9.43 -1.21
C ALA A 106 9.41 8.36 -0.16
N SER A 107 8.89 7.14 -0.33
CA SER A 107 9.20 6.01 0.57
C SER A 107 10.54 5.33 0.24
N TRP A 108 10.94 5.31 -1.03
CA TRP A 108 12.25 4.80 -1.45
C TRP A 108 13.40 5.58 -0.81
N ASP A 109 13.28 6.90 -0.71
CA ASP A 109 14.26 7.77 -0.04
C ASP A 109 14.46 7.42 1.44
N TYR A 110 13.49 6.73 2.06
CA TYR A 110 13.55 6.25 3.45
C TYR A 110 14.02 4.79 3.58
N GLY A 111 14.48 4.18 2.49
CA GLY A 111 15.00 2.81 2.50
C GLY A 111 13.92 1.73 2.45
N ILE A 112 12.68 2.06 2.12
CA ILE A 112 11.64 1.05 1.88
C ILE A 112 11.92 0.34 0.55
N THR A 113 11.93 -0.99 0.57
CA THR A 113 12.25 -1.82 -0.59
C THR A 113 11.14 -2.80 -0.99
N ILE A 114 10.06 -2.87 -0.22
CA ILE A 114 8.92 -3.76 -0.47
C ILE A 114 7.71 -2.93 -0.89
N TYR A 115 7.18 -3.20 -2.08
CA TYR A 115 6.03 -2.50 -2.65
C TYR A 115 4.99 -3.49 -3.13
N ASP A 116 3.76 -3.35 -2.64
CA ASP A 116 2.62 -4.06 -3.18
C ASP A 116 2.12 -3.34 -4.43
N ALA A 117 1.91 -4.08 -5.50
CA ALA A 117 1.41 -3.56 -6.75
C ALA A 117 0.61 -4.62 -7.50
N CYS A 118 -0.21 -4.22 -8.44
CA CYS A 118 -1.00 -5.15 -9.24
C CYS A 118 -0.72 -4.97 -10.73
N THR A 119 -0.64 -6.09 -11.47
CA THR A 119 -0.52 -6.06 -12.91
C THR A 119 -1.70 -5.30 -13.52
N GLY A 120 -1.38 -4.24 -14.29
CA GLY A 120 -2.39 -3.36 -14.89
C GLY A 120 -3.13 -2.45 -13.92
N GLY A 121 -2.74 -2.38 -12.64
CA GLY A 121 -3.41 -1.56 -11.64
C GLY A 121 -4.82 -2.07 -11.29
N ILE A 122 -5.09 -3.36 -11.52
CA ILE A 122 -6.40 -3.97 -11.29
C ILE A 122 -6.66 -4.08 -9.79
N GLY A 123 -7.91 -3.88 -9.39
CA GLY A 123 -8.36 -3.94 -8.02
C GLY A 123 -8.73 -2.57 -7.48
N GLY A 124 -9.71 -2.53 -6.63
CA GLY A 124 -10.21 -1.33 -5.97
C GLY A 124 -10.53 -1.61 -4.52
N CYS A 125 -11.05 -0.63 -3.83
CA CYS A 125 -11.50 -0.80 -2.46
C CYS A 125 -13.03 -0.67 -2.41
N PRO A 126 -13.78 -1.69 -1.96
CA PRO A 126 -15.22 -1.59 -1.84
C PRO A 126 -15.67 -0.52 -0.83
N TYR A 127 -14.79 -0.13 0.09
CA TYR A 127 -15.03 0.92 1.08
C TYR A 127 -14.66 2.33 0.58
N ALA A 128 -14.10 2.44 -0.63
CA ALA A 128 -13.78 3.71 -1.28
C ALA A 128 -14.34 3.68 -2.72
N PRO A 129 -15.65 3.88 -2.92
CA PRO A 129 -16.27 3.91 -4.24
C PRO A 129 -15.61 4.96 -5.13
N GLY A 130 -15.26 4.60 -6.37
CA GLY A 130 -14.54 5.48 -7.30
C GLY A 130 -13.03 5.51 -7.12
N ALA A 131 -12.46 4.76 -6.16
CA ALA A 131 -11.02 4.57 -6.08
C ALA A 131 -10.53 3.79 -7.33
N ALA A 132 -9.73 4.42 -8.16
CA ALA A 132 -9.03 3.73 -9.24
C ALA A 132 -7.98 2.81 -8.64
N GLY A 133 -8.05 1.55 -8.86
CA GLY A 133 -7.25 0.43 -8.40
C GLY A 133 -5.84 0.67 -7.82
N ASN A 134 -5.17 -0.42 -7.56
CA ASN A 134 -3.78 -0.43 -7.10
C ASN A 134 -2.85 0.30 -8.06
N VAL A 135 -1.73 0.79 -7.56
CA VAL A 135 -0.64 1.20 -8.45
C VAL A 135 -0.23 0.02 -9.35
N ALA A 136 -0.01 0.29 -10.63
CA ALA A 136 0.40 -0.75 -11.55
C ALA A 136 1.85 -1.20 -11.28
N THR A 137 2.11 -2.50 -11.33
CA THR A 137 3.45 -3.07 -11.17
C THR A 137 4.46 -2.42 -12.12
N SER A 138 4.07 -2.18 -13.38
CA SER A 138 4.95 -1.52 -14.35
C SER A 138 5.27 -0.06 -13.97
N THR A 139 4.34 0.65 -13.31
CA THR A 139 4.59 2.00 -12.79
C THR A 139 5.64 1.95 -11.69
N VAL A 140 5.49 1.08 -10.68
CA VAL A 140 6.47 0.93 -9.60
C VAL A 140 7.85 0.59 -10.14
N VAL A 141 7.95 -0.39 -11.04
CA VAL A 141 9.23 -0.81 -11.64
C VAL A 141 9.90 0.34 -12.40
N LYS A 142 9.15 1.06 -13.24
CA LYS A 142 9.68 2.20 -14.02
C LYS A 142 10.15 3.32 -13.09
N THR A 143 9.36 3.63 -12.06
CA THR A 143 9.67 4.68 -11.08
C THR A 143 10.96 4.37 -10.32
N LEU A 144 11.08 3.15 -9.77
CA LEU A 144 12.26 2.75 -9.01
C LEU A 144 13.51 2.66 -9.89
N ARG A 145 13.42 2.13 -11.12
CA ARG A 145 14.54 2.12 -12.07
C ARG A 145 14.99 3.52 -12.44
N ALA A 146 14.08 4.46 -12.64
CA ALA A 146 14.41 5.87 -12.90
C ALA A 146 15.13 6.53 -11.71
N ALA A 147 14.88 6.05 -10.49
CA ALA A 147 15.58 6.46 -9.27
C ALA A 147 16.91 5.70 -9.04
N GLY A 148 17.33 4.83 -9.97
CA GLY A 148 18.59 4.09 -9.88
C GLY A 148 18.52 2.75 -9.17
N ALA A 149 17.33 2.27 -8.80
CA ALA A 149 17.18 0.94 -8.18
C ALA A 149 17.41 -0.18 -9.21
N ASP A 150 18.11 -1.23 -8.79
CA ASP A 150 18.17 -2.48 -9.54
C ASP A 150 16.89 -3.29 -9.27
N VAL A 151 16.00 -3.32 -10.25
CA VAL A 151 14.74 -4.08 -10.18
C VAL A 151 14.74 -5.11 -11.30
N PRO A 152 15.12 -6.38 -11.04
CA PRO A 152 15.34 -7.40 -12.08
C PRO A 152 14.02 -8.02 -12.57
N LEU A 153 13.07 -7.21 -13.01
CA LEU A 153 11.78 -7.65 -13.54
C LEU A 153 11.68 -7.37 -15.05
N ASP A 154 11.14 -8.31 -15.81
CA ASP A 154 10.88 -8.13 -17.25
C ASP A 154 9.60 -7.28 -17.44
N LEU A 155 9.80 -6.00 -17.79
CA LEU A 155 8.70 -5.09 -18.08
C LEU A 155 7.84 -5.53 -19.27
N LEU A 156 8.43 -6.17 -20.27
CA LEU A 156 7.66 -6.66 -21.42
C LEU A 156 6.77 -7.83 -21.02
N ALA A 157 7.25 -8.71 -20.15
CA ALA A 157 6.42 -9.78 -19.57
C ALA A 157 5.28 -9.24 -18.72
N ILE A 158 5.54 -8.20 -17.91
CA ILE A 158 4.51 -7.53 -17.09
C ILE A 158 3.44 -6.89 -17.99
N GLU A 159 3.84 -6.20 -19.05
CA GLU A 159 2.88 -5.58 -19.99
C GLU A 159 2.08 -6.64 -20.79
N ARG A 160 2.70 -7.76 -21.18
CA ARG A 160 1.97 -8.90 -21.80
C ARG A 160 0.92 -9.46 -20.83
N ALA A 161 1.29 -9.76 -19.58
CA ALA A 161 0.38 -10.27 -18.57
C ALA A 161 -0.78 -9.29 -18.29
N LYS A 162 -0.50 -7.99 -18.26
CA LYS A 162 -1.52 -6.95 -18.15
C LYS A 162 -2.52 -7.02 -19.32
N ASN A 163 -2.02 -7.07 -20.56
CA ASN A 163 -2.90 -7.08 -21.74
C ASN A 163 -3.76 -8.35 -21.79
N GLU A 164 -3.20 -9.48 -21.41
CA GLU A 164 -3.93 -10.75 -21.32
C GLU A 164 -5.06 -10.69 -20.29
N ILE A 165 -4.76 -10.24 -19.07
CA ILE A 165 -5.75 -10.10 -18.00
C ILE A 165 -6.85 -9.11 -18.36
N ILE A 166 -6.51 -7.94 -18.90
CA ILE A 166 -7.50 -6.93 -19.29
C ILE A 166 -8.38 -7.44 -20.42
N GLY A 167 -7.78 -8.15 -21.41
CA GLY A 167 -8.52 -8.81 -22.49
C GLY A 167 -9.49 -9.86 -21.97
N TYR A 168 -9.07 -10.68 -21.01
CA TYR A 168 -9.91 -11.71 -20.39
C TYR A 168 -11.09 -11.11 -19.59
N LEU A 169 -10.84 -10.05 -18.85
CA LEU A 169 -11.87 -9.40 -18.04
C LEU A 169 -12.89 -8.61 -18.89
N GLY A 170 -12.67 -8.48 -20.19
CA GLY A 170 -13.57 -7.75 -21.09
C GLY A 170 -13.74 -6.27 -20.72
N THR A 171 -12.92 -5.78 -19.83
CA THR A 171 -13.01 -4.43 -19.34
C THR A 171 -12.16 -3.51 -20.21
N GLN A 172 -12.76 -2.91 -21.23
CA GLN A 172 -12.39 -1.55 -21.56
C GLN A 172 -12.92 -0.68 -20.39
N ARG A 173 -12.25 -0.70 -19.25
CA ARG A 173 -12.48 0.33 -18.24
C ARG A 173 -11.99 1.63 -18.84
N GLN A 174 -12.90 2.47 -19.30
CA GLN A 174 -12.63 3.89 -19.26
C GLN A 174 -12.25 4.21 -17.81
N PRO A 175 -11.16 4.93 -17.56
CA PRO A 175 -10.87 5.38 -16.22
C PRO A 175 -12.11 6.12 -15.71
N ASP A 176 -12.66 5.67 -14.58
CA ASP A 176 -13.72 6.41 -13.92
C ASP A 176 -13.21 7.85 -13.73
N PRO A 177 -14.04 8.86 -14.02
CA PRO A 177 -13.61 10.24 -13.87
C PRO A 177 -13.09 10.44 -12.45
N MET A 178 -11.89 11.02 -12.37
CA MET A 178 -11.26 11.32 -11.09
C MET A 178 -12.28 11.96 -10.14
N PRO A 179 -12.41 11.47 -8.90
CA PRO A 179 -13.28 12.13 -7.93
C PRO A 179 -12.82 13.57 -7.77
N THR A 180 -13.66 14.51 -8.18
CA THR A 180 -13.40 15.93 -7.92
C THR A 180 -13.36 16.14 -6.41
N GLU A 181 -12.26 16.68 -5.90
CA GLU A 181 -12.22 17.17 -4.52
C GLU A 181 -13.36 18.17 -4.35
N GLN A 182 -14.42 17.80 -3.64
CA GLN A 182 -15.43 18.79 -3.27
C GLN A 182 -14.78 19.76 -2.29
N PRO A 183 -14.77 21.07 -2.60
CA PRO A 183 -14.33 22.05 -1.62
C PRO A 183 -15.30 21.99 -0.43
N ARG A 184 -14.76 21.84 0.76
CA ARG A 184 -15.47 22.05 2.02
C ARG A 184 -15.44 23.52 2.37
#